data_b1e62cfcedb82de8230448402867295d
#
_entry.id   b1e62cfcedb82de8230448402867295d
#
_cell.length_a   1.000
_cell.length_b   1.000
_cell.length_c   1.000
_cell.angle_alpha   90.00
_cell.angle_beta   90.00
_cell.angle_gamma   90.00
#
_symmetry.space_group_name_H-M   'P 1'
#
loop_
_entity.id
_entity.type
_entity.pdbx_description
1 polymer ?
#
loop_
_entity_poly.entity_id
_entity_poly.type
_entity_poly.pdbx_seq_one_letter_code
_entity_poly.pdbx_strand_id
1 'polypeptide(L)'
;DTLKVCGLYPFRNWPISALSFGQKKRVTIASVLVQDPKLIILDEPTAGQDFKHYTEIMEFLRGLNEKGVTVIMITHDMHLMLEYTPRALVFSDGQLIADCRASQVLCDPLLVAHAALKETSLFTLANRCEITPPESFVERFIHEDREVRSHGR
;
A
#
# COMPACT_ATOMS: atom_id res chain seq x y z
N ASP A 1 -9.43 6.14 -22.60
CA ASP A 1 -9.16 6.92 -21.37
C ASP A 1 -8.39 6.12 -20.32
N THR A 2 -8.61 4.83 -20.15
CA THR A 2 -7.93 3.96 -19.16
C THR A 2 -6.41 4.02 -19.28
N LEU A 3 -5.85 3.96 -20.51
CA LEU A 3 -4.39 4.05 -20.70
C LEU A 3 -3.81 5.40 -20.24
N LYS A 4 -4.57 6.49 -20.34
CA LYS A 4 -4.15 7.81 -19.84
C LYS A 4 -4.11 7.82 -18.32
N VAL A 5 -5.15 7.29 -17.68
CA VAL A 5 -5.23 7.16 -16.23
C VAL A 5 -4.07 6.32 -15.68
N CYS A 6 -3.71 5.25 -16.39
CA CYS A 6 -2.60 4.37 -16.02
C CYS A 6 -1.20 4.91 -16.39
N GLY A 7 -1.10 6.08 -17.04
CA GLY A 7 0.17 6.62 -17.52
C GLY A 7 0.81 5.80 -18.65
N LEU A 8 0.01 4.98 -19.35
CA LEU A 8 0.47 4.06 -20.38
C LEU A 8 0.24 4.58 -21.80
N TYR A 9 -0.46 5.70 -21.97
CA TYR A 9 -0.82 6.21 -23.29
C TYR A 9 0.38 6.48 -24.22
N PRO A 10 1.55 6.98 -23.74
CA PRO A 10 2.75 7.11 -24.57
C PRO A 10 3.27 5.78 -25.12
N PHE A 11 3.01 4.68 -24.42
CA PHE A 11 3.50 3.33 -24.75
C PHE A 11 2.47 2.45 -25.46
N ARG A 12 1.31 3.00 -25.86
CA ARG A 12 0.18 2.24 -26.44
C ARG A 12 0.50 1.39 -27.64
N ASN A 13 1.55 1.75 -28.39
CA ASN A 13 2.00 1.04 -29.59
C ASN A 13 3.25 0.18 -29.34
N TRP A 14 3.71 0.10 -28.09
CA TRP A 14 4.88 -0.69 -27.76
C TRP A 14 4.49 -2.14 -27.50
N PRO A 15 5.35 -3.11 -27.88
CA PRO A 15 5.14 -4.49 -27.48
C PRO A 15 5.29 -4.60 -25.95
N ILE A 16 4.48 -5.48 -25.33
CA ILE A 16 4.50 -5.67 -23.87
C ILE A 16 5.89 -6.08 -23.37
N SER A 17 6.65 -6.80 -24.21
CA SER A 17 8.03 -7.21 -23.89
C SER A 17 8.99 -6.02 -23.64
N ALA A 18 8.76 -4.89 -24.29
CA ALA A 18 9.59 -3.69 -24.19
C ALA A 18 9.23 -2.80 -22.98
N LEU A 19 8.13 -3.11 -22.29
CA LEU A 19 7.71 -2.36 -21.11
C LEU A 19 8.52 -2.73 -19.89
N SER A 20 8.75 -1.75 -19.00
CA SER A 20 9.32 -2.00 -17.67
C SER A 20 8.39 -2.87 -16.83
N PHE A 21 8.91 -3.43 -15.75
CA PHE A 21 8.11 -4.28 -14.87
C PHE A 21 6.92 -3.51 -14.25
N GLY A 22 7.13 -2.29 -13.76
CA GLY A 22 6.06 -1.44 -13.24
C GLY A 22 5.03 -1.07 -14.30
N GLN A 23 5.45 -0.83 -15.55
CA GLN A 23 4.54 -0.62 -16.67
C GLN A 23 3.71 -1.87 -16.98
N LYS A 24 4.32 -3.07 -16.95
CA LYS A 24 3.60 -4.34 -17.12
C LYS A 24 2.55 -4.55 -16.03
N LYS A 25 2.88 -4.27 -14.77
CA LYS A 25 1.90 -4.28 -13.66
C LYS A 25 0.74 -3.32 -13.91
N ARG A 26 1.03 -2.09 -14.38
CA ARG A 26 -0.03 -1.13 -14.74
C ARG A 26 -0.87 -1.59 -15.92
N VAL A 27 -0.31 -2.32 -16.89
CA VAL A 27 -1.09 -2.95 -17.98
C VAL A 27 -2.07 -3.96 -17.42
N THR A 28 -1.65 -4.81 -16.48
CA THR A 28 -2.53 -5.78 -15.82
C THR A 28 -3.69 -5.07 -15.09
N ILE A 29 -3.38 -3.99 -14.35
CA ILE A 29 -4.43 -3.19 -13.69
C ILE A 29 -5.33 -2.51 -14.73
N ALA A 30 -4.76 -1.96 -15.80
CA ALA A 30 -5.51 -1.31 -16.87
C ALA A 30 -6.50 -2.26 -17.56
N SER A 31 -6.14 -3.54 -17.71
CA SER A 31 -7.03 -4.56 -18.31
C SER A 31 -8.29 -4.82 -17.47
N VAL A 32 -8.22 -4.63 -16.18
CA VAL A 32 -9.38 -4.70 -15.27
C VAL A 32 -10.13 -3.37 -15.27
N LEU A 33 -9.42 -2.25 -15.20
CA LEU A 33 -10.02 -0.91 -15.14
C LEU A 33 -10.82 -0.53 -16.38
N VAL A 34 -10.56 -1.17 -17.54
CA VAL A 34 -11.35 -0.94 -18.76
C VAL A 34 -12.81 -1.33 -18.59
N GLN A 35 -13.11 -2.19 -17.61
CA GLN A 35 -14.47 -2.61 -17.26
C GLN A 35 -15.21 -1.63 -16.32
N ASP A 36 -14.57 -0.49 -15.99
CA ASP A 36 -15.10 0.52 -15.06
C ASP A 36 -15.51 -0.04 -13.69
N PRO A 37 -14.64 -0.83 -13.02
CA PRO A 37 -14.98 -1.43 -11.74
C PRO A 37 -15.04 -0.36 -10.64
N LYS A 38 -15.99 -0.51 -9.72
CA LYS A 38 -16.05 0.29 -8.49
C LYS A 38 -15.12 -0.22 -7.38
N LEU A 39 -14.70 -1.46 -7.50
CA LEU A 39 -13.85 -2.16 -6.55
C LEU A 39 -12.79 -2.97 -7.30
N ILE A 40 -11.55 -2.86 -6.87
CA ILE A 40 -10.45 -3.74 -7.31
C ILE A 40 -9.82 -4.42 -6.09
N ILE A 41 -9.48 -5.69 -6.26
CA ILE A 41 -8.76 -6.48 -5.26
C ILE A 41 -7.41 -6.86 -5.85
N LEU A 42 -6.34 -6.58 -5.13
CA LEU A 42 -4.96 -6.81 -5.55
C LEU A 42 -4.27 -7.72 -4.53
N ASP A 43 -3.72 -8.80 -5.02
CA ASP A 43 -2.92 -9.72 -4.22
C ASP A 43 -1.43 -9.41 -4.42
N GLU A 44 -0.75 -9.06 -3.34
CA GLU A 44 0.68 -8.69 -3.30
C GLU A 44 1.11 -7.75 -4.46
N PRO A 45 0.48 -6.58 -4.62
CA PRO A 45 0.72 -5.73 -5.79
C PRO A 45 2.15 -5.24 -5.93
N THR A 46 2.91 -5.20 -4.84
CA THR A 46 4.29 -4.70 -4.79
C THR A 46 5.34 -5.79 -4.59
N ALA A 47 4.95 -7.06 -4.54
CA ALA A 47 5.88 -8.16 -4.34
C ALA A 47 7.01 -8.17 -5.37
N GLY A 48 8.26 -8.31 -4.90
CA GLY A 48 9.45 -8.38 -5.74
C GLY A 48 9.85 -7.06 -6.42
N GLN A 49 9.32 -5.92 -5.95
CA GLN A 49 9.66 -4.60 -6.45
C GLN A 49 10.79 -3.97 -5.65
N ASP A 50 11.65 -3.19 -6.33
CA ASP A 50 12.49 -2.22 -5.66
C ASP A 50 11.65 -1.02 -5.17
N PHE A 51 12.22 -0.21 -4.30
CA PHE A 51 11.51 0.90 -3.65
C PHE A 51 10.92 1.91 -4.65
N LYS A 52 11.59 2.16 -5.78
CA LYS A 52 11.11 3.08 -6.82
C LYS A 52 9.83 2.56 -7.47
N HIS A 53 9.86 1.31 -7.94
CA HIS A 53 8.71 0.69 -8.60
C HIS A 53 7.55 0.45 -7.61
N TYR A 54 7.87 0.08 -6.38
CA TYR A 54 6.92 0.02 -5.27
C TYR A 54 6.15 1.35 -5.12
N THR A 55 6.87 2.45 -4.96
CA THR A 55 6.27 3.78 -4.79
C THR A 55 5.41 4.16 -6.00
N GLU A 56 5.90 3.92 -7.23
CA GLU A 56 5.15 4.23 -8.46
C GLU A 56 3.82 3.46 -8.52
N ILE A 57 3.78 2.20 -8.11
CA ILE A 57 2.55 1.38 -8.08
C ILE A 57 1.60 1.92 -7.02
N MET A 58 2.11 2.20 -5.82
CA MET A 58 1.26 2.65 -4.71
C MET A 58 0.66 4.03 -4.94
N GLU A 59 1.45 4.98 -5.46
CA GLU A 59 0.95 6.30 -5.83
C GLU A 59 -0.10 6.21 -6.97
N PHE A 60 0.10 5.30 -7.91
CA PHE A 60 -0.89 5.03 -8.95
C PHE A 60 -2.21 4.49 -8.34
N LEU A 61 -2.15 3.52 -7.42
CA LEU A 61 -3.34 2.97 -6.76
C LEU A 61 -4.05 4.01 -5.90
N ARG A 62 -3.30 4.87 -5.21
CA ARG A 62 -3.85 6.02 -4.48
C ARG A 62 -4.62 6.94 -5.42
N GLY A 63 -4.05 7.29 -6.56
CA GLY A 63 -4.71 8.13 -7.57
C GLY A 63 -5.99 7.50 -8.16
N LEU A 64 -6.11 6.17 -8.20
CA LEU A 64 -7.36 5.49 -8.55
C LEU A 64 -8.39 5.61 -7.42
N ASN A 65 -7.97 5.45 -6.17
CA ASN A 65 -8.86 5.59 -5.03
C ASN A 65 -9.41 7.02 -4.90
N GLU A 66 -8.58 8.04 -5.11
CA GLU A 66 -9.00 9.44 -5.14
C GLU A 66 -10.05 9.73 -6.24
N LYS A 67 -10.08 8.93 -7.31
CA LYS A 67 -11.09 8.97 -8.38
C LYS A 67 -12.34 8.14 -8.09
N GLY A 68 -12.46 7.58 -6.88
CA GLY A 68 -13.63 6.85 -6.42
C GLY A 68 -13.58 5.33 -6.61
N VAL A 69 -12.47 4.76 -7.05
CA VAL A 69 -12.30 3.29 -7.10
C VAL A 69 -11.94 2.79 -5.71
N THR A 70 -12.69 1.86 -5.16
CA THR A 70 -12.32 1.18 -3.92
C THR A 70 -11.18 0.20 -4.18
N VAL A 71 -10.09 0.31 -3.42
CA VAL A 71 -8.92 -0.56 -3.56
C VAL A 71 -8.78 -1.42 -2.31
N ILE A 72 -8.81 -2.73 -2.48
CA ILE A 72 -8.47 -3.70 -1.43
C ILE A 72 -7.14 -4.34 -1.82
N MET A 73 -6.20 -4.37 -0.88
CA MET A 73 -4.91 -5.03 -1.07
C MET A 73 -4.76 -6.15 -0.05
N ILE A 74 -4.32 -7.30 -0.52
CA ILE A 74 -3.86 -8.39 0.32
C ILE A 74 -2.34 -8.28 0.35
N THR A 75 -1.75 -8.13 1.52
CA THR A 75 -0.31 -7.98 1.65
C THR A 75 0.20 -8.43 3.02
N HIS A 76 1.45 -8.86 3.06
CA HIS A 76 2.22 -9.07 4.28
C HIS A 76 3.28 -7.97 4.51
N ASP A 77 3.26 -6.91 3.71
CA ASP A 77 4.16 -5.76 3.87
C ASP A 77 3.56 -4.75 4.86
N MET A 78 4.06 -4.77 6.08
CA MET A 78 3.58 -3.91 7.17
C MET A 78 3.94 -2.44 6.95
N HIS A 79 5.02 -2.12 6.23
CA HIS A 79 5.35 -0.74 5.87
C HIS A 79 4.36 -0.18 4.85
N LEU A 80 4.01 -0.97 3.83
CA LEU A 80 2.96 -0.65 2.87
C LEU A 80 1.64 -0.37 3.58
N MET A 81 1.27 -1.26 4.49
CA MET A 81 0.02 -1.13 5.25
C MET A 81 -0.01 0.19 6.03
N LEU A 82 1.05 0.53 6.75
CA LEU A 82 1.15 1.78 7.51
C LEU A 82 1.10 3.03 6.62
N GLU A 83 1.79 2.98 5.48
CA GLU A 83 1.98 4.17 4.64
C GLU A 83 0.76 4.49 3.77
N TYR A 84 0.06 3.46 3.28
CA TYR A 84 -0.96 3.64 2.23
C TYR A 84 -2.37 3.22 2.61
N THR A 85 -2.57 2.48 3.71
CA THR A 85 -3.90 1.97 4.04
C THR A 85 -4.49 2.64 5.28
N PRO A 86 -5.61 3.37 5.15
CA PRO A 86 -6.28 3.97 6.30
C PRO A 86 -7.03 2.96 7.18
N ARG A 87 -7.36 1.77 6.63
CA ARG A 87 -8.09 0.71 7.30
C ARG A 87 -7.48 -0.63 6.98
N ALA A 88 -7.29 -1.46 7.98
CA ALA A 88 -6.77 -2.82 7.88
C ALA A 88 -7.77 -3.83 8.44
N LEU A 89 -7.95 -4.92 7.70
CA LEU A 89 -8.68 -6.10 8.13
C LEU A 89 -7.66 -7.20 8.39
N VAL A 90 -7.62 -7.72 9.60
CA VAL A 90 -6.69 -8.77 9.99
C VAL A 90 -7.44 -10.08 10.16
N PHE A 91 -6.99 -11.08 9.42
CA PHE A 91 -7.54 -12.43 9.48
C PHE A 91 -6.53 -13.38 10.10
N SER A 92 -6.97 -14.24 11.01
CA SER A 92 -6.22 -15.37 11.56
C SER A 92 -7.16 -16.55 11.76
N ASP A 93 -6.69 -17.76 11.45
CA ASP A 93 -7.47 -19.01 11.57
C ASP A 93 -8.88 -18.96 10.95
N GLY A 94 -9.00 -18.27 9.81
CA GLY A 94 -10.25 -18.11 9.08
C GLY A 94 -11.25 -17.13 9.70
N GLN A 95 -10.85 -16.37 10.73
CA GLN A 95 -11.67 -15.38 11.40
C GLN A 95 -11.13 -13.96 11.22
N LEU A 96 -12.03 -12.99 11.12
CA LEU A 96 -11.66 -11.57 11.20
C LEU A 96 -11.41 -11.22 12.67
N ILE A 97 -10.16 -10.94 13.00
CA ILE A 97 -9.74 -10.65 14.39
C ILE A 97 -9.54 -9.16 14.65
N ALA A 98 -9.39 -8.34 13.60
CA ALA A 98 -9.36 -6.89 13.75
C ALA A 98 -9.86 -6.19 12.48
N ASP A 99 -10.49 -5.03 12.70
CA ASP A 99 -10.96 -4.09 11.68
C ASP A 99 -10.74 -2.68 12.23
N CYS A 100 -9.56 -2.12 11.98
CA CYS A 100 -9.16 -0.82 12.53
C CYS A 100 -8.07 -0.16 11.67
N ARG A 101 -7.45 0.92 12.14
CA ARG A 101 -6.33 1.57 11.45
C ARG A 101 -5.10 0.66 11.46
N ALA A 102 -4.29 0.73 10.41
CA ALA A 102 -3.04 -0.01 10.30
C ALA A 102 -2.07 0.26 11.48
N SER A 103 -1.98 1.52 11.92
CA SER A 103 -1.19 1.90 13.10
C SER A 103 -1.64 1.19 14.37
N GLN A 104 -2.96 1.09 14.60
CA GLN A 104 -3.52 0.39 15.76
C GLN A 104 -3.24 -1.11 15.73
N VAL A 105 -3.36 -1.74 14.54
CA VAL A 105 -2.99 -3.16 14.39
C VAL A 105 -1.56 -3.41 14.81
N LEU A 106 -0.62 -2.61 14.31
CA LEU A 106 0.81 -2.84 14.49
C LEU A 106 1.35 -2.34 15.83
N CYS A 107 0.56 -1.55 16.56
CA CYS A 107 0.87 -1.11 17.92
C CYS A 107 0.29 -2.02 19.02
N ASP A 108 -0.50 -3.04 18.66
CA ASP A 108 -1.03 -4.03 19.59
C ASP A 108 -0.18 -5.30 19.56
N PRO A 109 0.66 -5.56 20.60
CA PRO A 109 1.54 -6.73 20.63
C PRO A 109 0.78 -8.06 20.65
N LEU A 110 -0.43 -8.09 21.23
CA LEU A 110 -1.23 -9.32 21.28
C LEU A 110 -1.79 -9.64 19.89
N LEU A 111 -2.27 -8.62 19.18
CA LEU A 111 -2.78 -8.76 17.83
C LEU A 111 -1.67 -9.15 16.86
N VAL A 112 -0.51 -8.49 16.94
CA VAL A 112 0.69 -8.79 16.14
C VAL A 112 1.13 -10.25 16.34
N ALA A 113 1.17 -10.71 17.58
CA ALA A 113 1.54 -12.09 17.90
C ALA A 113 0.49 -13.10 17.40
N HIS A 114 -0.81 -12.82 17.60
CA HIS A 114 -1.90 -13.71 17.20
C HIS A 114 -1.99 -13.86 15.68
N ALA A 115 -1.81 -12.77 14.95
CA ALA A 115 -1.84 -12.77 13.49
C ALA A 115 -0.49 -13.12 12.83
N ALA A 116 0.53 -13.46 13.62
CA ALA A 116 1.89 -13.71 13.16
C ALA A 116 2.45 -12.58 12.26
N LEU A 117 2.08 -11.32 12.57
CA LEU A 117 2.55 -10.16 11.84
C LEU A 117 3.97 -9.78 12.28
N LYS A 118 4.70 -9.13 11.38
CA LYS A 118 6.02 -8.62 11.69
C LYS A 118 5.92 -7.23 12.30
N GLU A 119 6.49 -7.06 13.50
CA GLU A 119 6.65 -5.74 14.12
C GLU A 119 7.48 -4.81 13.22
N THR A 120 7.08 -3.55 13.13
CA THR A 120 7.82 -2.54 12.36
C THR A 120 8.92 -1.89 13.19
N SER A 121 10.00 -1.48 12.53
CA SER A 121 11.11 -0.78 13.18
C SER A 121 10.70 0.54 13.85
N LEU A 122 9.69 1.23 13.30
CA LEU A 122 9.15 2.46 13.89
C LEU A 122 8.46 2.19 15.23
N PHE A 123 7.71 1.11 15.32
CA PHE A 123 7.06 0.73 16.56
C PHE A 123 8.09 0.28 17.62
N THR A 124 9.05 -0.54 17.21
CA THR A 124 10.18 -0.92 18.08
C THR A 124 10.94 0.32 18.59
N LEU A 125 11.16 1.33 17.73
CA LEU A 125 11.81 2.57 18.12
C LEU A 125 10.96 3.36 19.13
N ALA A 126 9.67 3.51 18.88
CA ALA A 126 8.76 4.21 19.80
C ALA A 126 8.80 3.58 21.20
N ASN A 127 8.73 2.24 21.29
CA ASN A 127 8.79 1.51 22.54
C ASN A 127 10.14 1.68 23.26
N ARG A 128 11.26 1.61 22.54
CA ARG A 128 12.60 1.80 23.12
C ARG A 128 12.85 3.21 23.62
N CYS A 129 12.21 4.20 23.00
CA CYS A 129 12.28 5.61 23.40
C CYS A 129 11.17 6.00 24.39
N GLU A 130 10.36 5.05 24.87
CA GLU A 130 9.25 5.28 25.80
C GLU A 130 8.25 6.35 25.33
N ILE A 131 8.06 6.46 24.00
CA ILE A 131 7.14 7.42 23.39
C ILE A 131 5.70 6.92 23.54
N THR A 132 4.85 7.73 24.15
CA THR A 132 3.45 7.40 24.42
C THR A 132 2.52 8.51 23.91
N PRO A 133 1.48 8.20 23.13
CA PRO A 133 1.15 6.90 22.55
C PRO A 133 1.99 6.57 21.30
N PRO A 134 2.43 5.32 21.11
CA PRO A 134 3.29 4.93 20.00
C PRO A 134 2.60 5.06 18.63
N GLU A 135 1.28 4.88 18.55
CA GLU A 135 0.51 5.04 17.30
C GLU A 135 0.67 6.45 16.73
N SER A 136 0.51 7.47 17.56
CA SER A 136 0.62 8.86 17.15
C SER A 136 2.03 9.22 16.64
N PHE A 137 3.05 8.63 17.25
CA PHE A 137 4.43 8.79 16.77
C PHE A 137 4.60 8.16 15.38
N VAL A 138 4.14 6.92 15.20
CA VAL A 138 4.27 6.21 13.93
C VAL A 138 3.51 6.94 12.82
N GLU A 139 2.26 7.34 13.06
CA GLU A 139 1.44 8.07 12.09
C GLU A 139 2.10 9.40 11.69
N ARG A 140 2.58 10.16 12.68
CA ARG A 140 3.24 11.44 12.44
C ARG A 140 4.54 11.26 11.67
N PHE A 141 5.36 10.28 12.03
CA PHE A 141 6.61 10.01 11.31
C PHE A 141 6.34 9.69 9.83
N ILE A 142 5.37 8.84 9.54
CA ILE A 142 5.00 8.48 8.16
C ILE A 142 4.49 9.70 7.39
N HIS A 143 3.69 10.54 8.03
CA HIS A 143 3.18 11.77 7.40
C HIS A 143 4.33 12.72 7.02
N GLU A 144 5.22 13.04 7.95
CA GLU A 144 6.37 13.91 7.73
C GLU A 144 7.33 13.34 6.66
N ASP A 145 7.63 12.05 6.72
CA ASP A 145 8.48 11.37 5.74
C ASP A 145 7.89 11.44 4.32
N ARG A 146 6.58 11.30 4.18
CA ARG A 146 5.89 11.46 2.89
C ARG A 146 5.94 12.89 2.38
N GLU A 147 5.76 13.88 3.24
CA GLU A 147 5.86 15.29 2.85
C GLU A 147 7.26 15.62 2.34
N VAL A 148 8.30 15.21 3.07
CA VAL A 148 9.70 15.40 2.63
C VAL A 148 9.96 14.76 1.28
N ARG A 149 9.50 13.51 1.07
CA ARG A 149 9.65 12.81 -0.21
C ARG A 149 8.86 13.45 -1.36
N SER A 150 7.75 14.11 -1.09
CA SER A 150 6.94 14.80 -2.11
C SER A 150 7.56 16.13 -2.55
N HIS A 151 8.24 16.85 -1.65
CA HIS A 151 8.90 18.14 -1.94
C HIS A 151 10.31 18.01 -2.53
N GLY A 152 10.92 16.83 -2.45
CA GLY A 152 12.25 16.54 -2.98
C GLY A 152 12.29 16.07 -4.44
N ARG A 153 11.15 16.16 -5.17
CA ARG A 153 11.04 15.73 -6.58
C ARG A 153 10.91 16.90 -7.53
#